data_a170f873bc617cb3f4d3ddcf40accc48
#
_entry.id   a170f873bc617cb3f4d3ddcf40accc48
#
_cell.length_a   1.000
_cell.length_b   1.000
_cell.length_c   1.000
_cell.angle_alpha   90.00
_cell.angle_beta   90.00
_cell.angle_gamma   90.00
#
_symmetry.space_group_name_H-M   'P 1'
#
loop_
_entity.id
_entity.type
_entity.pdbx_description
1 polymer ?
#
loop_
_entity_poly.entity_id
_entity_poly.type
_entity_poly.pdbx_seq_one_letter_code
_entity_poly.pdbx_strand_id
1 'polypeptide(L)'
;MAAPTSALVTAGLLALLAAAPFQAQAEPTKYPLIIDNCGQQATYAKAPQHAVGLGQNSAEIMLALGLEEQMAGTAFWPSKVLSEYAEANAKVKLLSVEFPTFESILAERPDFVAAALPSLLGPNSKVAKREDFDKLGIATYLSPSTCLDASGSKDVYGSRAKLWDSDLLYKEIDELSRIFDVADRGQTLIADFKAREAALRAHVSPEGRKLKYLFWFSSPSPSADAYLGGKNGASGFIADLLGGTNAIDTEAEWPTLGWEAIVAADPDVIVVASLDRNRWELDKPEAKIKFLNTDPVVSQMRAVKNKAIVVMDGQAMNPTLRTVLGAEQVAAQLKSLGYLK
;
A
#
# COMPACT_ATOMS: atom_id res chain seq x y z
N MET A 1 52.89 38.99 61.65
CA MET A 1 51.43 38.95 61.71
C MET A 1 50.94 39.16 60.25
N ALA A 2 50.61 38.09 59.57
CA ALA A 2 50.15 38.14 58.19
C ALA A 2 48.76 37.53 58.17
N ALA A 3 47.78 38.28 57.65
CA ALA A 3 46.40 37.84 57.50
C ALA A 3 46.24 37.13 56.13
N PRO A 4 45.39 36.07 55.99
CA PRO A 4 45.16 35.42 54.77
C PRO A 4 43.98 36.08 54.01
N THR A 5 44.19 36.36 52.75
CA THR A 5 43.16 36.81 51.76
C THR A 5 42.36 35.61 51.27
N SER A 6 41.03 35.61 51.48
CA SER A 6 40.10 34.63 50.99
C SER A 6 39.68 35.03 49.56
N ALA A 7 39.92 34.15 48.55
CA ALA A 7 39.40 34.29 47.19
C ALA A 7 38.02 33.61 47.05
N LEU A 8 36.98 34.39 46.76
CA LEU A 8 35.63 33.87 46.32
C LEU A 8 35.71 33.39 44.89
N VAL A 9 35.46 32.12 44.73
CA VAL A 9 35.25 31.52 43.39
C VAL A 9 33.75 31.55 43.14
N THR A 10 33.33 32.40 42.20
CA THR A 10 31.96 32.48 41.69
C THR A 10 31.80 31.42 40.56
N ALA A 11 31.10 30.34 40.85
CA ALA A 11 30.72 29.34 39.85
C ALA A 11 29.53 29.86 39.06
N GLY A 12 29.75 30.24 37.80
CA GLY A 12 28.69 30.58 36.85
C GLY A 12 28.01 29.32 36.32
N LEU A 13 26.71 29.12 36.64
CA LEU A 13 25.86 28.11 36.05
C LEU A 13 25.46 28.55 34.65
N LEU A 14 26.06 27.98 33.59
CA LEU A 14 25.55 28.10 32.23
C LEU A 14 24.35 27.14 32.08
N ALA A 15 23.15 27.69 32.06
CA ALA A 15 21.92 26.97 31.64
C ALA A 15 21.94 26.78 30.12
N LEU A 16 22.24 25.54 29.64
CA LEU A 16 21.97 25.17 28.28
C LEU A 16 20.44 25.07 28.10
N LEU A 17 19.84 26.06 27.46
CA LEU A 17 18.51 25.97 26.91
C LEU A 17 18.59 25.01 25.71
N ALA A 18 18.13 23.76 25.89
CA ALA A 18 17.86 22.83 24.78
C ALA A 18 16.71 23.39 23.96
N ALA A 19 17.00 23.97 22.80
CA ALA A 19 16.01 24.35 21.84
C ALA A 19 15.37 23.05 21.30
N ALA A 20 14.16 22.73 21.78
CA ALA A 20 13.33 21.71 21.16
C ALA A 20 13.08 22.13 19.69
N PRO A 21 13.20 21.20 18.72
CA PRO A 21 12.88 21.52 17.33
C PRO A 21 11.42 21.96 17.26
N PHE A 22 11.20 23.20 16.87
CA PHE A 22 9.86 23.71 16.56
C PHE A 22 9.43 22.96 15.28
N GLN A 23 8.58 21.96 15.40
CA GLN A 23 7.91 21.38 14.24
C GLN A 23 6.99 22.46 13.69
N ALA A 24 7.34 22.98 12.51
CA ALA A 24 6.46 23.93 11.80
C ALA A 24 5.15 23.18 11.52
N GLN A 25 4.08 23.64 12.13
CA GLN A 25 2.73 23.14 11.87
C GLN A 25 2.34 23.51 10.44
N ALA A 26 1.76 22.57 9.68
CA ALA A 26 1.33 22.87 8.33
C ALA A 26 0.25 23.95 8.37
N GLU A 27 0.25 24.84 7.37
CA GLU A 27 -0.80 25.86 7.28
C GLU A 27 -2.16 25.19 6.96
N PRO A 28 -3.28 25.67 7.54
CA PRO A 28 -4.61 25.20 7.20
C PRO A 28 -4.86 25.29 5.70
N THR A 29 -5.59 24.30 5.16
CA THR A 29 -5.89 24.25 3.74
C THR A 29 -6.75 25.42 3.30
N LYS A 30 -6.33 26.11 2.27
CA LYS A 30 -7.11 27.22 1.65
C LYS A 30 -8.10 26.63 0.64
N TYR A 31 -9.38 26.80 0.91
CA TYR A 31 -10.45 26.39 0.01
C TYR A 31 -10.95 27.57 -0.85
N PRO A 32 -11.47 27.33 -2.09
CA PRO A 32 -11.53 26.04 -2.77
C PRO A 32 -10.13 25.47 -3.09
N LEU A 33 -9.92 24.19 -2.76
CA LEU A 33 -8.71 23.49 -3.13
C LEU A 33 -8.91 22.84 -4.51
N ILE A 34 -7.97 23.05 -5.44
CA ILE A 34 -7.99 22.46 -6.78
C ILE A 34 -6.83 21.47 -6.89
N ILE A 35 -7.13 20.23 -7.28
CA ILE A 35 -6.15 19.16 -7.48
C ILE A 35 -6.36 18.54 -8.86
N ASP A 36 -5.26 18.32 -9.60
CA ASP A 36 -5.26 17.43 -10.75
C ASP A 36 -5.22 15.97 -10.26
N ASN A 37 -6.34 15.30 -10.41
CA ASN A 37 -6.49 13.92 -9.98
C ASN A 37 -6.75 13.01 -11.17
N CYS A 38 -5.72 12.29 -11.62
CA CYS A 38 -5.75 11.43 -12.81
C CYS A 38 -6.13 12.19 -14.11
N GLY A 39 -5.58 13.38 -14.33
CA GLY A 39 -5.81 14.20 -15.50
C GLY A 39 -7.17 14.94 -15.51
N GLN A 40 -7.89 14.92 -14.40
CA GLN A 40 -9.11 15.69 -14.19
C GLN A 40 -8.91 16.69 -13.05
N GLN A 41 -9.25 17.97 -13.29
CA GLN A 41 -9.25 18.96 -12.22
C GLN A 41 -10.46 18.76 -11.33
N ALA A 42 -10.19 18.36 -10.07
CA ALA A 42 -11.20 18.24 -9.02
C ALA A 42 -11.15 19.48 -8.11
N THR A 43 -12.31 20.05 -7.79
CA THR A 43 -12.43 21.21 -6.90
C THR A 43 -13.13 20.81 -5.61
N TYR A 44 -12.45 21.05 -4.49
CA TYR A 44 -12.97 20.78 -3.14
C TYR A 44 -13.28 22.13 -2.50
N ALA A 45 -14.57 22.42 -2.30
CA ALA A 45 -15.03 23.72 -1.79
C ALA A 45 -14.76 23.90 -0.28
N LYS A 46 -14.65 22.80 0.46
CA LYS A 46 -14.38 22.72 1.90
C LYS A 46 -13.89 21.32 2.27
N ALA A 47 -13.42 21.13 3.50
CA ALA A 47 -13.11 19.80 4.04
C ALA A 47 -14.36 18.92 4.09
N PRO A 48 -14.31 17.67 3.54
CA PRO A 48 -15.43 16.75 3.59
C PRO A 48 -15.81 16.36 5.03
N GLN A 49 -17.11 16.09 5.24
CA GLN A 49 -17.65 15.69 6.55
C GLN A 49 -18.37 14.32 6.50
N HIS A 50 -18.70 13.83 5.30
CA HIS A 50 -19.38 12.56 5.06
C HIS A 50 -18.71 11.82 3.91
N ALA A 51 -17.50 11.29 4.16
CA ALA A 51 -16.70 10.62 3.16
C ALA A 51 -17.03 9.12 3.05
N VAL A 52 -17.04 8.58 1.84
CA VAL A 52 -17.08 7.13 1.61
C VAL A 52 -15.76 6.68 0.98
N GLY A 53 -15.12 5.68 1.61
CA GLY A 53 -13.91 5.03 1.10
C GLY A 53 -14.25 3.77 0.31
N LEU A 54 -14.03 3.80 -1.00
CA LEU A 54 -14.22 2.66 -1.89
C LEU A 54 -12.90 1.95 -2.15
N GLY A 55 -12.76 0.74 -1.64
CA GLY A 55 -11.53 -0.03 -1.66
C GLY A 55 -10.69 0.18 -0.40
N GLN A 56 -10.10 -0.91 0.05
CA GLN A 56 -9.42 -0.97 1.35
C GLN A 56 -8.29 0.06 1.50
N ASN A 57 -7.50 0.32 0.43
CA ASN A 57 -6.39 1.28 0.51
C ASN A 57 -6.87 2.70 0.84
N SER A 58 -7.84 3.23 0.08
CA SER A 58 -8.34 4.60 0.34
C SER A 58 -8.98 4.72 1.73
N ALA A 59 -9.68 3.66 2.17
CA ALA A 59 -10.24 3.62 3.52
C ALA A 59 -9.15 3.57 4.59
N GLU A 60 -8.12 2.74 4.43
CA GLU A 60 -7.01 2.65 5.40
C GLU A 60 -6.16 3.91 5.45
N ILE A 61 -5.95 4.62 4.34
CA ILE A 61 -5.30 5.93 4.36
C ILE A 61 -6.13 6.94 5.17
N MET A 62 -7.45 6.99 4.97
CA MET A 62 -8.30 7.88 5.75
C MET A 62 -8.28 7.52 7.24
N LEU A 63 -8.28 6.23 7.60
CA LEU A 63 -8.11 5.77 8.99
C LEU A 63 -6.74 6.14 9.55
N ALA A 64 -5.67 5.99 8.77
CA ALA A 64 -4.32 6.39 9.15
C ALA A 64 -4.18 7.89 9.39
N LEU A 65 -4.98 8.68 8.68
CA LEU A 65 -5.09 10.13 8.88
C LEU A 65 -6.03 10.51 10.07
N GLY A 66 -6.62 9.52 10.76
CA GLY A 66 -7.53 9.75 11.90
C GLY A 66 -8.83 10.42 11.50
N LEU A 67 -9.42 10.00 10.36
CA LEU A 67 -10.62 10.59 9.77
C LEU A 67 -11.87 9.73 9.99
N GLU A 68 -11.86 8.79 10.93
CA GLU A 68 -12.97 7.88 11.16
C GLU A 68 -14.31 8.59 11.46
N GLU A 69 -14.26 9.77 12.09
CA GLU A 69 -15.46 10.58 12.39
C GLU A 69 -16.03 11.30 11.14
N GLN A 70 -15.21 11.50 10.09
CA GLN A 70 -15.62 12.05 8.80
C GLN A 70 -16.02 10.96 7.81
N MET A 71 -15.85 9.68 8.16
CA MET A 71 -16.16 8.55 7.29
C MET A 71 -17.61 8.08 7.51
N ALA A 72 -18.47 8.31 6.52
CA ALA A 72 -19.85 7.82 6.52
C ALA A 72 -19.93 6.31 6.20
N GLY A 73 -18.89 5.76 5.52
CA GLY A 73 -18.85 4.35 5.22
C GLY A 73 -17.65 3.93 4.37
N THR A 74 -17.49 2.62 4.28
CA THR A 74 -16.47 1.99 3.43
C THR A 74 -17.09 0.82 2.67
N ALA A 75 -16.46 0.43 1.53
CA ALA A 75 -16.84 -0.78 0.80
C ALA A 75 -15.64 -1.39 0.07
N PHE A 76 -15.80 -2.64 -0.39
CA PHE A 76 -14.77 -3.40 -1.10
C PHE A 76 -13.57 -3.71 -0.21
N TRP A 77 -13.79 -4.62 0.75
CA TRP A 77 -12.80 -5.04 1.76
C TRP A 77 -12.39 -6.50 1.59
N PRO A 78 -11.35 -6.80 0.79
CA PRO A 78 -10.90 -8.18 0.55
C PRO A 78 -10.10 -8.79 1.71
N SER A 79 -9.65 -8.02 2.69
CA SER A 79 -8.84 -8.47 3.82
C SER A 79 -9.26 -7.78 5.11
N LYS A 80 -8.81 -8.29 6.25
CA LYS A 80 -8.98 -7.60 7.54
C LYS A 80 -8.25 -6.25 7.51
N VAL A 81 -8.81 -5.27 8.21
CA VAL A 81 -8.13 -3.99 8.44
C VAL A 81 -6.81 -4.22 9.20
N LEU A 82 -5.83 -3.35 8.96
CA LEU A 82 -4.61 -3.34 9.75
C LEU A 82 -4.95 -3.20 11.24
N SER A 83 -4.26 -3.96 12.09
CA SER A 83 -4.56 -4.05 13.53
C SER A 83 -4.54 -2.71 14.23
N GLU A 84 -3.63 -1.81 13.82
CA GLU A 84 -3.49 -0.45 14.32
C GLU A 84 -4.71 0.44 14.04
N TYR A 85 -5.50 0.13 13.01
CA TYR A 85 -6.71 0.88 12.66
C TYR A 85 -8.02 0.16 13.03
N ALA A 86 -7.94 -0.99 13.70
CA ALA A 86 -9.11 -1.83 14.00
C ALA A 86 -10.16 -1.10 14.86
N GLU A 87 -9.72 -0.34 15.88
CA GLU A 87 -10.61 0.42 16.76
C GLU A 87 -11.28 1.58 16.02
N ALA A 88 -10.52 2.35 15.22
CA ALA A 88 -11.06 3.42 14.39
C ALA A 88 -12.04 2.88 13.34
N ASN A 89 -11.66 1.77 12.66
CA ASN A 89 -12.50 1.13 11.66
C ASN A 89 -13.81 0.58 12.23
N ALA A 90 -13.84 0.15 13.50
CA ALA A 90 -15.05 -0.34 14.14
C ALA A 90 -16.16 0.73 14.27
N LYS A 91 -15.80 2.02 14.18
CA LYS A 91 -16.75 3.14 14.17
C LYS A 91 -17.33 3.41 12.77
N VAL A 92 -16.71 2.91 11.72
CA VAL A 92 -17.05 3.19 10.33
C VAL A 92 -17.92 2.07 9.77
N LYS A 93 -19.05 2.45 9.16
CA LYS A 93 -19.99 1.49 8.57
C LYS A 93 -19.38 0.79 7.36
N LEU A 94 -19.39 -0.53 7.34
CA LEU A 94 -19.06 -1.32 6.15
C LEU A 94 -20.33 -1.52 5.32
N LEU A 95 -20.37 -0.94 4.12
CA LEU A 95 -21.49 -1.02 3.20
C LEU A 95 -21.54 -2.35 2.46
N SER A 96 -20.36 -2.84 2.05
CA SER A 96 -20.21 -4.13 1.36
C SER A 96 -18.77 -4.62 1.43
N VAL A 97 -18.56 -5.94 1.58
CA VAL A 97 -17.23 -6.56 1.40
C VAL A 97 -16.86 -6.72 -0.07
N GLU A 98 -17.87 -6.78 -0.96
CA GLU A 98 -17.75 -6.83 -2.41
C GLU A 98 -18.04 -5.45 -3.01
N PHE A 99 -18.25 -5.38 -4.35
CA PHE A 99 -18.63 -4.13 -5.00
C PHE A 99 -19.95 -3.60 -4.43
N PRO A 100 -20.00 -2.36 -3.89
CA PRO A 100 -21.25 -1.74 -3.46
C PRO A 100 -22.10 -1.38 -4.67
N THR A 101 -23.41 -1.18 -4.45
CA THR A 101 -24.25 -0.50 -5.46
C THR A 101 -24.13 1.01 -5.32
N PHE A 102 -24.38 1.75 -6.41
CA PHE A 102 -24.37 3.21 -6.39
C PHE A 102 -25.37 3.76 -5.37
N GLU A 103 -26.58 3.16 -5.31
CA GLU A 103 -27.63 3.53 -4.37
C GLU A 103 -27.22 3.33 -2.90
N SER A 104 -26.48 2.25 -2.60
CA SER A 104 -25.98 2.01 -1.24
C SER A 104 -24.98 3.06 -0.78
N ILE A 105 -24.19 3.60 -1.69
CA ILE A 105 -23.28 4.71 -1.41
C ILE A 105 -24.07 6.00 -1.19
N LEU A 106 -25.04 6.32 -2.06
CA LEU A 106 -25.85 7.52 -1.96
C LEU A 106 -26.74 7.53 -0.69
N ALA A 107 -27.14 6.36 -0.19
CA ALA A 107 -27.90 6.25 1.06
C ALA A 107 -27.16 6.84 2.27
N GLU A 108 -25.82 6.85 2.25
CA GLU A 108 -24.99 7.46 3.30
C GLU A 108 -24.85 8.98 3.14
N ARG A 109 -25.44 9.59 2.09
CA ARG A 109 -25.39 11.03 1.77
C ARG A 109 -23.96 11.59 1.79
N PRO A 110 -23.03 10.98 1.02
CA PRO A 110 -21.65 11.44 1.02
C PRO A 110 -21.52 12.83 0.40
N ASP A 111 -20.59 13.62 0.89
CA ASP A 111 -20.08 14.83 0.25
C ASP A 111 -18.76 14.59 -0.48
N PHE A 112 -18.15 13.39 -0.25
CA PHE A 112 -16.89 12.99 -0.86
C PHE A 112 -16.80 11.47 -1.01
N VAL A 113 -16.21 11.02 -2.14
CA VAL A 113 -15.94 9.60 -2.40
C VAL A 113 -14.50 9.42 -2.85
N ALA A 114 -13.68 8.72 -2.05
CA ALA A 114 -12.34 8.27 -2.46
C ALA A 114 -12.40 6.83 -2.97
N ALA A 115 -11.69 6.52 -4.04
CA ALA A 115 -11.64 5.17 -4.61
C ALA A 115 -10.20 4.71 -4.86
N ALA A 116 -9.91 3.49 -4.42
CA ALA A 116 -8.60 2.87 -4.59
C ALA A 116 -8.36 2.34 -6.02
N LEU A 117 -9.42 2.08 -6.79
CA LEU A 117 -9.31 1.39 -8.08
C LEU A 117 -10.24 2.00 -9.13
N PRO A 118 -9.84 2.01 -10.42
CA PRO A 118 -10.70 2.46 -11.53
C PRO A 118 -11.98 1.63 -11.68
N SER A 119 -11.97 0.36 -11.27
CA SER A 119 -13.17 -0.49 -11.25
C SER A 119 -14.25 -0.04 -10.26
N LEU A 120 -13.91 0.89 -9.35
CA LEU A 120 -14.82 1.48 -8.36
C LEU A 120 -15.30 2.89 -8.76
N LEU A 121 -14.50 3.64 -9.54
CA LEU A 121 -14.79 5.05 -9.87
C LEU A 121 -14.33 5.48 -11.27
N GLY A 122 -13.74 4.61 -12.08
CA GLY A 122 -13.23 4.95 -13.41
C GLY A 122 -14.29 4.92 -14.53
N PRO A 123 -13.89 5.18 -15.78
CA PRO A 123 -14.81 5.20 -16.93
C PRO A 123 -15.54 3.87 -17.16
N ASN A 124 -14.88 2.75 -16.80
CA ASN A 124 -15.43 1.38 -16.90
C ASN A 124 -15.77 0.81 -15.51
N SER A 125 -16.13 1.67 -14.57
CA SER A 125 -16.47 1.26 -13.20
C SER A 125 -17.63 0.28 -13.16
N LYS A 126 -17.56 -0.66 -12.22
CA LYS A 126 -18.67 -1.57 -11.87
C LYS A 126 -19.64 -0.93 -10.87
N VAL A 127 -19.33 0.23 -10.32
CA VAL A 127 -20.11 0.94 -9.29
C VAL A 127 -20.73 2.19 -9.89
N ALA A 128 -19.92 3.22 -10.16
CA ALA A 128 -20.36 4.46 -10.79
C ALA A 128 -19.15 5.19 -11.39
N LYS A 129 -19.41 6.10 -12.32
CA LYS A 129 -18.38 6.99 -12.89
C LYS A 129 -18.24 8.25 -12.05
N ARG A 130 -17.10 8.95 -12.18
CA ARG A 130 -16.90 10.24 -11.51
C ARG A 130 -18.01 11.24 -11.87
N GLU A 131 -18.39 11.31 -13.16
CA GLU A 131 -19.42 12.20 -13.67
C GLU A 131 -20.81 11.96 -13.04
N ASP A 132 -21.08 10.76 -12.57
CA ASP A 132 -22.36 10.44 -11.92
C ASP A 132 -22.42 11.02 -10.50
N PHE A 133 -21.31 11.06 -9.79
CA PHE A 133 -21.16 11.75 -8.51
C PHE A 133 -21.15 13.28 -8.69
N ASP A 134 -20.44 13.79 -9.71
CA ASP A 134 -20.34 15.22 -10.00
C ASP A 134 -21.71 15.85 -10.27
N LYS A 135 -22.60 15.16 -11.00
CA LYS A 135 -24.00 15.59 -11.23
C LYS A 135 -24.79 15.77 -9.94
N LEU A 136 -24.39 15.10 -8.88
CA LEU A 136 -25.02 15.17 -7.55
C LEU A 136 -24.29 16.12 -6.60
N GLY A 137 -23.24 16.80 -7.08
CA GLY A 137 -22.41 17.70 -6.27
C GLY A 137 -21.50 16.96 -5.26
N ILE A 138 -21.23 15.68 -5.48
CA ILE A 138 -20.38 14.87 -4.64
C ILE A 138 -18.97 14.87 -5.22
N ALA A 139 -18.01 15.39 -4.48
CA ALA A 139 -16.62 15.44 -4.90
C ALA A 139 -16.00 14.04 -4.89
N THR A 140 -15.10 13.77 -5.83
CA THR A 140 -14.48 12.44 -5.99
C THR A 140 -12.97 12.49 -6.03
N TYR A 141 -12.32 11.39 -5.63
CA TYR A 141 -10.88 11.21 -5.67
C TYR A 141 -10.54 9.77 -6.07
N LEU A 142 -9.68 9.59 -7.06
CA LEU A 142 -9.16 8.28 -7.46
C LEU A 142 -7.68 8.19 -7.08
N SER A 143 -7.27 7.06 -6.50
CA SER A 143 -5.87 6.83 -6.12
C SER A 143 -4.90 7.07 -7.28
N PRO A 144 -3.89 7.95 -7.13
CA PRO A 144 -2.88 8.20 -8.17
C PRO A 144 -2.11 6.96 -8.59
N SER A 145 -1.96 5.99 -7.69
CA SER A 145 -1.34 4.71 -7.97
C SER A 145 -2.03 3.90 -9.08
N THR A 146 -3.28 4.23 -9.37
CA THR A 146 -4.14 3.54 -10.34
C THR A 146 -4.54 4.39 -11.54
N CYS A 147 -3.98 5.60 -11.68
CA CYS A 147 -4.11 6.43 -12.87
C CYS A 147 -3.28 5.83 -14.03
N LEU A 148 -3.59 4.62 -14.44
CA LEU A 148 -2.91 3.96 -15.54
C LEU A 148 -3.43 4.50 -16.87
N ASP A 149 -2.50 4.65 -17.82
CA ASP A 149 -2.88 4.88 -19.20
C ASP A 149 -3.64 3.64 -19.71
N ALA A 150 -4.96 3.76 -19.78
CA ALA A 150 -5.84 2.70 -20.29
C ALA A 150 -5.72 2.55 -21.83
N SER A 151 -4.89 3.36 -22.49
CA SER A 151 -4.72 3.38 -23.92
C SER A 151 -3.93 2.16 -24.38
N GLY A 152 -4.65 1.10 -24.73
CA GLY A 152 -4.10 -0.05 -25.46
C GLY A 152 -3.84 -1.33 -24.67
N SER A 153 -4.01 -1.36 -23.37
CA SER A 153 -3.91 -2.60 -22.61
C SER A 153 -5.17 -3.45 -22.76
N LYS A 154 -5.02 -4.69 -23.24
CA LYS A 154 -6.08 -5.72 -23.22
C LYS A 154 -6.22 -6.36 -21.84
N ASP A 155 -5.33 -6.04 -20.91
CA ASP A 155 -5.35 -6.54 -19.53
C ASP A 155 -6.43 -5.80 -18.74
N VAL A 156 -7.33 -6.54 -18.11
CA VAL A 156 -8.42 -6.02 -17.27
C VAL A 156 -7.87 -5.19 -16.09
N TYR A 157 -6.68 -5.50 -15.64
CA TYR A 157 -6.00 -4.84 -14.51
C TYR A 157 -4.98 -3.81 -14.97
N GLY A 158 -4.76 -3.66 -16.28
CA GLY A 158 -3.79 -2.75 -16.87
C GLY A 158 -2.37 -3.28 -16.91
N SER A 159 -1.48 -2.48 -17.49
CA SER A 159 -0.05 -2.74 -17.55
C SER A 159 0.73 -1.49 -17.17
N ARG A 160 1.96 -1.69 -16.69
CA ARG A 160 2.88 -0.61 -16.32
C ARG A 160 4.16 -0.72 -17.12
N ALA A 161 4.46 0.31 -17.92
CA ALA A 161 5.72 0.41 -18.64
C ALA A 161 6.91 0.73 -17.71
N LYS A 162 6.65 1.30 -16.53
CA LYS A 162 7.66 1.65 -15.53
C LYS A 162 7.31 1.06 -14.19
N LEU A 163 8.34 0.80 -13.38
CA LEU A 163 8.17 0.37 -11.99
C LEU A 163 7.30 1.39 -11.24
N TRP A 164 6.33 0.88 -10.47
CA TRP A 164 5.55 1.69 -9.56
C TRP A 164 6.46 2.37 -8.54
N ASP A 165 6.17 3.63 -8.25
CA ASP A 165 6.91 4.44 -7.30
C ASP A 165 6.02 4.77 -6.10
N SER A 166 6.56 4.59 -4.89
CA SER A 166 5.88 4.96 -3.64
C SER A 166 5.55 6.45 -3.55
N ASP A 167 6.18 7.30 -4.33
CA ASP A 167 5.80 8.72 -4.44
C ASP A 167 4.34 8.90 -4.88
N LEU A 168 3.75 7.94 -5.61
CA LEU A 168 2.31 7.95 -5.93
C LEU A 168 1.43 7.72 -4.70
N LEU A 169 1.87 6.85 -3.78
CA LEU A 169 1.22 6.66 -2.47
C LEU A 169 1.38 7.90 -1.60
N TYR A 170 2.57 8.49 -1.56
CA TYR A 170 2.82 9.72 -0.80
C TYR A 170 2.00 10.89 -1.34
N LYS A 171 1.83 10.96 -2.66
CA LYS A 171 0.92 11.93 -3.29
C LYS A 171 -0.53 11.71 -2.85
N GLU A 172 -1.02 10.45 -2.78
CA GLU A 172 -2.36 10.14 -2.28
C GLU A 172 -2.55 10.58 -0.82
N ILE A 173 -1.58 10.30 0.05
CA ILE A 173 -1.61 10.70 1.45
C ILE A 173 -1.58 12.23 1.59
N ASP A 174 -0.70 12.93 0.86
CA ASP A 174 -0.62 14.40 0.87
C ASP A 174 -1.93 15.02 0.39
N GLU A 175 -2.43 14.59 -0.76
CA GLU A 175 -3.66 15.15 -1.35
C GLU A 175 -4.87 14.90 -0.46
N LEU A 176 -5.07 13.69 0.06
CA LEU A 176 -6.17 13.40 0.99
C LEU A 176 -6.03 14.20 2.28
N SER A 177 -4.84 14.30 2.86
CA SER A 177 -4.64 15.08 4.07
C SER A 177 -4.95 16.56 3.89
N ARG A 178 -4.66 17.13 2.72
CA ARG A 178 -5.01 18.50 2.37
C ARG A 178 -6.49 18.66 2.08
N ILE A 179 -7.13 17.69 1.39
CA ILE A 179 -8.58 17.70 1.14
C ILE A 179 -9.35 17.74 2.47
N PHE A 180 -8.88 17.04 3.50
CA PHE A 180 -9.51 16.96 4.82
C PHE A 180 -8.98 17.98 5.85
N ASP A 181 -8.07 18.89 5.46
CA ASP A 181 -7.44 19.89 6.34
C ASP A 181 -6.67 19.29 7.53
N VAL A 182 -5.96 18.20 7.28
CA VAL A 182 -5.10 17.50 8.25
C VAL A 182 -3.68 17.28 7.71
N ALA A 183 -3.13 18.26 7.02
CA ALA A 183 -1.85 18.16 6.31
C ALA A 183 -0.69 17.72 7.21
N ASP A 184 -0.64 18.14 8.48
CA ASP A 184 0.38 17.70 9.44
C ASP A 184 0.37 16.18 9.65
N ARG A 185 -0.82 15.57 9.71
CA ARG A 185 -0.96 14.12 9.86
C ARG A 185 -0.45 13.40 8.61
N GLY A 186 -0.76 13.95 7.42
CA GLY A 186 -0.24 13.44 6.14
C GLY A 186 1.28 13.49 6.07
N GLN A 187 1.89 14.61 6.43
CA GLN A 187 3.34 14.76 6.45
C GLN A 187 4.01 13.78 7.42
N THR A 188 3.43 13.58 8.60
CA THR A 188 3.92 12.63 9.60
C THR A 188 3.85 11.19 9.06
N LEU A 189 2.74 10.81 8.47
CA LEU A 189 2.55 9.47 7.88
C LEU A 189 3.53 9.22 6.72
N ILE A 190 3.72 10.19 5.83
CA ILE A 190 4.69 10.10 4.73
C ILE A 190 6.12 9.95 5.26
N ALA A 191 6.48 10.74 6.28
CA ALA A 191 7.81 10.65 6.89
C ALA A 191 8.08 9.28 7.51
N ASP A 192 7.09 8.68 8.19
CA ASP A 192 7.20 7.33 8.73
C ASP A 192 7.43 6.28 7.61
N PHE A 193 6.62 6.28 6.56
CA PHE A 193 6.78 5.34 5.45
C PHE A 193 8.12 5.51 4.72
N LYS A 194 8.58 6.74 4.50
CA LYS A 194 9.92 7.01 3.92
C LYS A 194 11.04 6.48 4.82
N ALA A 195 10.91 6.61 6.13
CA ALA A 195 11.89 6.06 7.08
C ALA A 195 11.91 4.52 7.04
N ARG A 196 10.75 3.85 6.94
CA ARG A 196 10.63 2.40 6.78
C ARG A 196 11.30 1.92 5.49
N GLU A 197 11.05 2.57 4.36
CA GLU A 197 11.70 2.25 3.07
C GLU A 197 13.22 2.41 3.17
N ALA A 198 13.71 3.51 3.76
CA ALA A 198 15.14 3.73 3.95
C ALA A 198 15.78 2.64 4.82
N ALA A 199 15.09 2.21 5.88
CA ALA A 199 15.53 1.11 6.73
C ALA A 199 15.61 -0.22 5.96
N LEU A 200 14.61 -0.53 5.12
CA LEU A 200 14.62 -1.73 4.28
C LEU A 200 15.79 -1.72 3.28
N ARG A 201 16.02 -0.60 2.59
CA ARG A 201 17.16 -0.45 1.66
C ARG A 201 18.51 -0.58 2.36
N ALA A 202 18.63 -0.17 3.61
CA ALA A 202 19.87 -0.30 4.38
C ALA A 202 20.26 -1.76 4.69
N HIS A 203 19.31 -2.70 4.64
CA HIS A 203 19.60 -4.13 4.81
C HIS A 203 20.07 -4.82 3.52
N VAL A 204 19.99 -4.14 2.38
CA VAL A 204 20.44 -4.67 1.08
C VAL A 204 21.93 -4.49 0.97
N SER A 205 22.67 -5.58 0.71
CA SER A 205 24.09 -5.49 0.39
C SER A 205 24.29 -4.97 -1.04
N PRO A 206 25.04 -3.87 -1.26
CA PRO A 206 25.31 -3.36 -2.61
C PRO A 206 26.02 -4.39 -3.52
N GLU A 207 26.79 -5.30 -2.91
CA GLU A 207 27.57 -6.34 -3.59
C GLU A 207 26.84 -7.70 -3.58
N GLY A 208 25.66 -7.75 -2.97
CA GLY A 208 24.85 -8.97 -2.84
C GLY A 208 24.32 -9.48 -4.17
N ARG A 209 24.17 -10.81 -4.29
CA ARG A 209 23.48 -11.41 -5.43
C ARG A 209 22.05 -10.89 -5.46
N LYS A 210 21.62 -10.35 -6.63
CA LYS A 210 20.22 -9.98 -6.84
C LYS A 210 19.34 -11.22 -6.87
N LEU A 211 18.47 -11.35 -5.86
CA LEU A 211 17.52 -12.43 -5.77
C LEU A 211 16.40 -12.26 -6.79
N LYS A 212 15.93 -13.36 -7.37
CA LYS A 212 14.72 -13.39 -8.18
C LYS A 212 13.54 -13.77 -7.29
N TYR A 213 12.56 -12.88 -7.18
CA TYR A 213 11.34 -13.07 -6.39
C TYR A 213 10.17 -13.48 -7.28
N LEU A 214 9.45 -14.54 -6.92
CA LEU A 214 8.13 -14.83 -7.46
C LEU A 214 7.08 -14.36 -6.47
N PHE A 215 6.11 -13.57 -6.88
CA PHE A 215 4.99 -13.13 -6.06
C PHE A 215 3.71 -13.86 -6.50
N TRP A 216 3.32 -14.87 -5.73
CA TRP A 216 2.16 -15.68 -6.04
C TRP A 216 0.96 -15.27 -5.20
N PHE A 217 -0.01 -14.61 -5.85
CA PHE A 217 -1.23 -14.12 -5.22
C PHE A 217 -2.20 -15.25 -4.90
N SER A 218 -2.68 -15.97 -5.91
CA SER A 218 -3.60 -17.09 -5.75
C SER A 218 -3.73 -17.92 -7.03
N SER A 219 -4.46 -19.04 -6.95
CA SER A 219 -4.93 -19.84 -8.10
C SER A 219 -6.26 -20.48 -7.74
N PRO A 220 -7.18 -20.68 -8.71
CA PRO A 220 -8.45 -21.36 -8.48
C PRO A 220 -8.27 -22.78 -7.96
N SER A 221 -7.28 -23.51 -8.49
CA SER A 221 -6.89 -24.87 -8.10
C SER A 221 -5.40 -25.11 -8.36
N PRO A 222 -4.79 -26.19 -7.86
CA PRO A 222 -3.40 -26.57 -8.14
C PRO A 222 -3.08 -26.74 -9.63
N SER A 223 -4.03 -27.17 -10.44
CA SER A 223 -3.88 -27.36 -11.90
C SER A 223 -4.17 -26.09 -12.73
N ALA A 224 -4.66 -25.03 -12.10
CA ALA A 224 -4.94 -23.78 -12.78
C ALA A 224 -3.71 -22.86 -12.81
N ASP A 225 -3.71 -21.96 -13.79
CA ASP A 225 -2.71 -20.92 -13.89
C ASP A 225 -2.64 -20.07 -12.61
N ALA A 226 -1.43 -19.66 -12.27
CA ALA A 226 -1.17 -18.83 -11.11
C ALA A 226 -1.39 -17.35 -11.42
N TYR A 227 -2.14 -16.64 -10.57
CA TYR A 227 -2.21 -15.18 -10.56
C TYR A 227 -0.98 -14.66 -9.80
N LEU A 228 -0.19 -13.85 -10.49
CA LEU A 228 1.09 -13.35 -10.02
C LEU A 228 1.10 -11.83 -9.94
N GLY A 229 1.94 -11.28 -9.08
CA GLY A 229 2.27 -9.86 -9.12
C GLY A 229 3.30 -9.57 -10.21
N GLY A 230 3.01 -8.59 -11.09
CA GLY A 230 3.86 -8.20 -12.20
C GLY A 230 5.14 -7.46 -11.78
N LYS A 231 6.10 -7.37 -12.72
CA LYS A 231 7.43 -6.78 -12.45
C LYS A 231 7.42 -5.28 -12.16
N ASN A 232 6.43 -4.57 -12.68
CA ASN A 232 6.38 -3.11 -12.59
C ASN A 232 5.32 -2.62 -11.57
N GLY A 233 4.55 -3.51 -10.94
CA GLY A 233 3.60 -3.18 -9.87
C GLY A 233 4.26 -3.16 -8.49
N ALA A 234 3.42 -3.17 -7.45
CA ALA A 234 3.86 -3.22 -6.05
C ALA A 234 4.79 -4.41 -5.76
N SER A 235 4.54 -5.57 -6.36
CA SER A 235 5.40 -6.75 -6.23
C SER A 235 6.82 -6.51 -6.78
N GLY A 236 6.92 -5.83 -7.93
CA GLY A 236 8.22 -5.42 -8.49
C GLY A 236 8.94 -4.40 -7.60
N PHE A 237 8.19 -3.44 -7.04
CA PHE A 237 8.72 -2.46 -6.09
C PHE A 237 9.25 -3.14 -4.81
N ILE A 238 8.54 -4.10 -4.25
CA ILE A 238 9.01 -4.89 -3.09
C ILE A 238 10.31 -5.62 -3.44
N ALA A 239 10.39 -6.25 -4.62
CA ALA A 239 11.60 -6.93 -5.07
C ALA A 239 12.79 -5.96 -5.18
N ASP A 240 12.58 -4.76 -5.77
CA ASP A 240 13.61 -3.71 -5.89
C ASP A 240 14.03 -3.18 -4.51
N LEU A 241 13.06 -2.89 -3.64
CA LEU A 241 13.29 -2.40 -2.28
C LEU A 241 14.13 -3.39 -1.46
N LEU A 242 14.01 -4.69 -1.73
CA LEU A 242 14.79 -5.78 -1.13
C LEU A 242 16.03 -6.18 -1.96
N GLY A 243 16.44 -5.36 -2.91
CA GLY A 243 17.67 -5.51 -3.67
C GLY A 243 17.65 -6.63 -4.71
N GLY A 244 16.48 -7.07 -5.14
CA GLY A 244 16.31 -8.12 -6.13
C GLY A 244 15.50 -7.69 -7.36
N THR A 245 14.91 -8.66 -8.05
CA THR A 245 14.07 -8.47 -9.22
C THR A 245 12.88 -9.42 -9.19
N ASN A 246 11.78 -9.05 -9.85
CA ASN A 246 10.69 -10.00 -10.09
C ASN A 246 11.15 -11.07 -11.10
N ALA A 247 10.83 -12.33 -10.84
CA ALA A 247 11.20 -13.46 -11.70
C ALA A 247 10.39 -13.48 -13.01
N ILE A 248 9.23 -12.82 -13.02
CA ILE A 248 8.30 -12.79 -14.16
C ILE A 248 8.47 -11.48 -14.92
N ASP A 249 9.03 -11.58 -16.13
CA ASP A 249 9.34 -10.44 -17.00
C ASP A 249 8.13 -10.07 -17.89
N THR A 250 7.15 -9.38 -17.31
CA THR A 250 5.98 -8.86 -18.03
C THR A 250 5.54 -7.50 -17.48
N GLU A 251 5.00 -6.65 -18.33
CA GLU A 251 4.43 -5.36 -17.95
C GLU A 251 3.00 -5.46 -17.42
N ALA A 252 2.34 -6.63 -17.57
CA ALA A 252 1.02 -6.85 -17.00
C ALA A 252 1.07 -6.66 -15.48
N GLU A 253 0.09 -5.93 -14.94
CA GLU A 253 -0.01 -5.69 -13.49
C GLU A 253 -0.26 -7.00 -12.74
N TRP A 254 -1.14 -7.85 -13.30
CA TRP A 254 -1.54 -9.13 -12.74
C TRP A 254 -1.45 -10.26 -13.77
N PRO A 255 -0.23 -10.70 -14.15
CA PRO A 255 -0.07 -11.78 -15.11
C PRO A 255 -0.62 -13.11 -14.56
N THR A 256 -1.16 -13.91 -15.48
CA THR A 256 -1.59 -15.28 -15.20
C THR A 256 -0.70 -16.23 -16.00
N LEU A 257 0.00 -17.15 -15.32
CA LEU A 257 0.96 -18.06 -15.96
C LEU A 257 0.79 -19.51 -15.47
N GLY A 258 0.97 -20.43 -16.40
CA GLY A 258 1.09 -21.86 -16.09
C GLY A 258 2.37 -22.19 -15.33
N TRP A 259 2.34 -23.24 -14.53
CA TRP A 259 3.46 -23.67 -13.68
C TRP A 259 4.73 -24.02 -14.45
N GLU A 260 4.62 -24.46 -15.70
CA GLU A 260 5.77 -24.73 -16.57
C GLU A 260 6.63 -23.45 -16.78
N ALA A 261 6.00 -22.31 -17.04
CA ALA A 261 6.67 -21.04 -17.21
C ALA A 261 7.30 -20.54 -15.88
N ILE A 262 6.61 -20.77 -14.77
CA ILE A 262 7.10 -20.41 -13.43
C ILE A 262 8.32 -21.25 -13.07
N VAL A 263 8.29 -22.56 -13.32
CA VAL A 263 9.42 -23.47 -13.09
C VAL A 263 10.61 -23.07 -13.96
N ALA A 264 10.38 -22.69 -15.23
CA ALA A 264 11.42 -22.22 -16.14
C ALA A 264 12.06 -20.88 -15.67
N ALA A 265 11.31 -20.00 -15.01
CA ALA A 265 11.82 -18.76 -14.44
C ALA A 265 12.75 -19.02 -13.24
N ASP A 266 12.60 -20.15 -12.56
CA ASP A 266 13.39 -20.65 -11.42
C ASP A 266 13.72 -19.55 -10.40
N PRO A 267 12.73 -19.07 -9.62
CA PRO A 267 12.95 -18.04 -8.62
C PRO A 267 13.88 -18.50 -7.49
N ASP A 268 14.55 -17.53 -6.85
CA ASP A 268 15.34 -17.78 -5.64
C ASP A 268 14.46 -17.76 -4.38
N VAL A 269 13.38 -16.97 -4.41
CA VAL A 269 12.40 -16.80 -3.32
C VAL A 269 10.99 -16.83 -3.90
N ILE A 270 10.08 -17.55 -3.23
CA ILE A 270 8.66 -17.50 -3.53
C ILE A 270 7.94 -16.79 -2.39
N VAL A 271 7.32 -15.65 -2.72
CA VAL A 271 6.46 -14.89 -1.81
C VAL A 271 5.02 -15.33 -2.06
N VAL A 272 4.42 -16.03 -1.11
CA VAL A 272 3.03 -16.46 -1.18
C VAL A 272 2.12 -15.48 -0.44
N ALA A 273 1.06 -15.02 -1.09
CA ALA A 273 0.08 -14.17 -0.47
C ALA A 273 -0.75 -14.93 0.56
N SER A 274 -1.00 -14.29 1.71
CA SER A 274 -2.04 -14.67 2.65
C SER A 274 -3.30 -13.85 2.34
N LEU A 275 -4.41 -14.52 2.08
CA LEU A 275 -5.69 -13.89 1.77
C LEU A 275 -6.75 -14.32 2.77
N ASP A 276 -7.48 -13.37 3.35
CA ASP A 276 -8.55 -13.68 4.31
C ASP A 276 -9.80 -14.26 3.66
N ARG A 277 -9.96 -14.05 2.36
CA ARG A 277 -11.08 -14.60 1.58
C ARG A 277 -10.97 -16.14 1.40
N ASN A 278 -12.07 -16.79 1.05
CA ASN A 278 -12.16 -18.21 0.72
C ASN A 278 -12.79 -18.41 -0.67
N ARG A 279 -12.32 -17.64 -1.65
CA ARG A 279 -12.86 -17.68 -3.01
C ARG A 279 -12.31 -18.85 -3.81
N TRP A 280 -11.03 -19.17 -3.60
CA TRP A 280 -10.30 -20.21 -4.31
C TRP A 280 -9.57 -21.14 -3.34
N GLU A 281 -9.30 -22.36 -3.80
CA GLU A 281 -8.57 -23.35 -3.02
C GLU A 281 -7.21 -22.84 -2.52
N LEU A 282 -6.50 -22.12 -3.42
CA LEU A 282 -5.17 -21.58 -3.14
C LEU A 282 -5.20 -20.10 -2.68
N ASP A 283 -6.21 -19.68 -1.93
CA ASP A 283 -6.20 -18.38 -1.25
C ASP A 283 -5.37 -18.41 0.05
N LYS A 284 -5.31 -19.56 0.73
CA LYS A 284 -4.60 -19.70 1.99
C LYS A 284 -3.12 -20.06 1.78
N PRO A 285 -2.19 -19.48 2.55
CA PRO A 285 -0.76 -19.75 2.40
C PRO A 285 -0.42 -21.23 2.66
N GLU A 286 -1.12 -21.89 3.59
CA GLU A 286 -0.87 -23.31 3.91
C GLU A 286 -1.16 -24.20 2.71
N ALA A 287 -2.23 -23.95 1.96
CA ALA A 287 -2.57 -24.70 0.75
C ALA A 287 -1.52 -24.49 -0.35
N LYS A 288 -1.07 -23.24 -0.54
CA LYS A 288 0.02 -22.90 -1.46
C LYS A 288 1.32 -23.62 -1.10
N ILE A 289 1.74 -23.52 0.15
CA ILE A 289 2.98 -24.15 0.64
C ILE A 289 2.89 -25.67 0.50
N LYS A 290 1.73 -26.28 0.81
CA LYS A 290 1.50 -27.70 0.58
C LYS A 290 1.69 -28.07 -0.89
N PHE A 291 1.05 -27.34 -1.81
CA PHE A 291 1.19 -27.56 -3.24
C PHE A 291 2.66 -27.46 -3.69
N LEU A 292 3.37 -26.37 -3.33
CA LEU A 292 4.78 -26.17 -3.67
C LEU A 292 5.67 -27.34 -3.24
N ASN A 293 5.38 -27.96 -2.09
CA ASN A 293 6.19 -29.05 -1.55
C ASN A 293 5.78 -30.44 -2.07
N THR A 294 4.57 -30.61 -2.61
CA THR A 294 4.04 -31.95 -2.98
C THR A 294 3.93 -32.18 -4.48
N ASP A 295 3.87 -31.11 -5.29
CA ASP A 295 3.86 -31.26 -6.74
C ASP A 295 5.21 -31.78 -7.25
N PRO A 296 5.25 -32.84 -8.10
CA PRO A 296 6.49 -33.49 -8.51
C PRO A 296 7.47 -32.60 -9.27
N VAL A 297 6.95 -31.60 -10.00
CA VAL A 297 7.74 -30.68 -10.84
C VAL A 297 8.08 -29.41 -10.07
N VAL A 298 7.05 -28.77 -9.47
CA VAL A 298 7.16 -27.50 -8.76
C VAL A 298 8.09 -27.61 -7.55
N SER A 299 8.07 -28.76 -6.84
CA SER A 299 8.96 -29.03 -5.69
C SER A 299 10.45 -29.08 -6.05
N GLN A 300 10.78 -29.18 -7.34
CA GLN A 300 12.17 -29.19 -7.81
C GLN A 300 12.77 -27.77 -7.97
N MET A 301 11.98 -26.71 -7.92
CA MET A 301 12.49 -25.31 -7.99
C MET A 301 13.48 -25.04 -6.83
N ARG A 302 14.48 -24.19 -7.11
CA ARG A 302 15.50 -23.81 -6.11
C ARG A 302 14.89 -23.21 -4.85
N ALA A 303 13.92 -22.33 -4.99
CA ALA A 303 13.25 -21.71 -3.85
C ALA A 303 12.60 -22.75 -2.91
N VAL A 304 11.98 -23.77 -3.47
CA VAL A 304 11.33 -24.85 -2.68
C VAL A 304 12.38 -25.71 -1.98
N LYS A 305 13.41 -26.19 -2.71
CA LYS A 305 14.50 -26.99 -2.16
C LYS A 305 15.26 -26.27 -1.05
N ASN A 306 15.45 -24.97 -1.20
CA ASN A 306 16.15 -24.13 -0.23
C ASN A 306 15.22 -23.62 0.89
N LYS A 307 13.95 -24.02 0.90
CA LYS A 307 12.93 -23.55 1.85
C LYS A 307 12.77 -22.02 1.87
N ALA A 308 13.04 -21.37 0.73
CA ALA A 308 12.91 -19.93 0.54
C ALA A 308 11.48 -19.56 0.11
N ILE A 309 10.49 -20.04 0.87
CA ILE A 309 9.08 -19.71 0.72
C ILE A 309 8.70 -18.81 1.90
N VAL A 310 8.25 -17.60 1.61
CA VAL A 310 7.88 -16.61 2.61
C VAL A 310 6.43 -16.18 2.43
N VAL A 311 5.77 -15.80 3.52
CA VAL A 311 4.36 -15.40 3.52
C VAL A 311 4.24 -13.90 3.66
N MET A 312 3.36 -13.29 2.89
CA MET A 312 3.08 -11.86 2.92
C MET A 312 1.57 -11.61 2.86
N ASP A 313 1.09 -10.53 3.47
CA ASP A 313 -0.27 -10.04 3.23
C ASP A 313 -0.51 -9.84 1.73
N GLY A 314 -1.54 -10.48 1.19
CA GLY A 314 -1.83 -10.41 -0.24
C GLY A 314 -2.20 -9.00 -0.72
N GLN A 315 -2.75 -8.14 0.15
CA GLN A 315 -3.04 -6.76 -0.22
C GLN A 315 -1.78 -5.92 -0.42
N ALA A 316 -0.64 -6.34 0.13
CA ALA A 316 0.65 -5.70 -0.12
C ALA A 316 1.14 -5.85 -1.58
N MET A 317 0.59 -6.80 -2.34
CA MET A 317 0.87 -6.94 -3.79
C MET A 317 0.13 -5.90 -4.65
N ASN A 318 -0.80 -5.13 -4.08
CA ASN A 318 -1.39 -3.96 -4.70
C ASN A 318 -0.62 -2.70 -4.30
N PRO A 319 -0.59 -1.64 -5.16
CA PRO A 319 0.07 -0.38 -4.83
C PRO A 319 -0.71 0.38 -3.74
N THR A 320 -0.44 0.07 -2.49
CA THR A 320 -1.15 0.53 -1.29
C THR A 320 -0.16 0.86 -0.17
N LEU A 321 -0.65 1.44 0.92
CA LEU A 321 0.18 1.62 2.12
C LEU A 321 0.71 0.28 2.68
N ARG A 322 0.02 -0.84 2.40
CA ARG A 322 0.48 -2.17 2.81
C ARG A 322 1.69 -2.67 2.04
N THR A 323 2.06 -2.05 0.90
CA THR A 323 3.21 -2.46 0.09
C THR A 323 4.51 -2.41 0.90
N VAL A 324 4.75 -1.32 1.63
CA VAL A 324 5.94 -1.19 2.49
C VAL A 324 5.89 -2.17 3.67
N LEU A 325 4.71 -2.33 4.29
CA LEU A 325 4.51 -3.29 5.39
C LEU A 325 4.72 -4.74 4.92
N GLY A 326 4.30 -5.06 3.69
CA GLY A 326 4.56 -6.36 3.07
C GLY A 326 6.04 -6.59 2.81
N ALA A 327 6.77 -5.57 2.36
CA ALA A 327 8.22 -5.65 2.21
C ALA A 327 8.91 -5.92 3.57
N GLU A 328 8.46 -5.31 4.67
CA GLU A 328 8.95 -5.60 6.03
C GLU A 328 8.69 -7.06 6.43
N GLN A 329 7.48 -7.59 6.14
CA GLN A 329 7.15 -9.00 6.40
C GLN A 329 8.07 -9.96 5.64
N VAL A 330 8.34 -9.68 4.37
CA VAL A 330 9.26 -10.47 3.55
C VAL A 330 10.70 -10.34 4.06
N ALA A 331 11.17 -9.12 4.34
CA ALA A 331 12.51 -8.85 4.85
C ALA A 331 12.80 -9.59 6.16
N ALA A 332 11.88 -9.57 7.12
CA ALA A 332 12.02 -10.26 8.40
C ALA A 332 12.20 -11.78 8.23
N GLN A 333 11.42 -12.40 7.32
CA GLN A 333 11.55 -13.82 7.02
C GLN A 333 12.85 -14.14 6.27
N LEU A 334 13.24 -13.30 5.29
CA LEU A 334 14.50 -13.47 4.57
C LEU A 334 15.72 -13.32 5.48
N LYS A 335 15.66 -12.43 6.47
CA LYS A 335 16.69 -12.30 7.48
C LYS A 335 16.82 -13.58 8.32
N SER A 336 15.70 -14.18 8.73
CA SER A 336 15.70 -15.45 9.47
C SER A 336 16.25 -16.63 8.64
N LEU A 337 16.13 -16.56 7.31
CA LEU A 337 16.65 -17.54 6.37
C LEU A 337 18.10 -17.25 5.92
N GLY A 338 18.71 -16.14 6.39
CA GLY A 338 20.09 -15.77 6.06
C GLY A 338 20.28 -15.14 4.67
N TYR A 339 19.22 -14.67 4.02
CA TYR A 339 19.28 -13.99 2.72
C TYR A 339 19.52 -12.48 2.85
N LEU A 340 19.14 -11.87 3.98
CA LEU A 340 19.38 -10.46 4.29
C LEU A 340 20.17 -10.34 5.61
N LYS A 341 20.85 -9.20 5.79
CA LYS A 341 21.65 -8.89 6.99
C LYS A 341 20.80 -8.31 8.12
#